data_c3dbe625aec4614e3cef292f4d402fdb
#
_entry.id   c3dbe625aec4614e3cef292f4d402fdb
#
_cell.length_a   1.000
_cell.length_b   1.000
_cell.length_c   1.000
_cell.angle_alpha   90.00
_cell.angle_beta   90.00
_cell.angle_gamma   90.00
#
_symmetry.space_group_name_H-M   'P 1'
#
loop_
_entity.id
_entity.type
_entity.pdbx_description
1 polymer ?
#
loop_
_entity_poly.entity_id
_entity_poly.type
_entity_poly.pdbx_seq_one_letter_code
_entity_poly.pdbx_strand_id
1 'polypeptide(L)'
;LAFLGLRGYQLVGQLDTSGSVQPELTRNEYLRLLSAAKKLNKERAYLLIKVFVWIGPTVLELPKLTVEAVQAGQVLLRVNGKRQFVRIPSYLQRELLHYIQREGVRSGPVFRTRTGKELNRTAVTAAIQSLSRDSCVPPEKCNPRCLRKLHQATVASLEKSARLLMEQTHERMLEQEQLT
;
A
#
# COMPACT_ATOMS: atom_id res chain seq x y z
N LEU A 1 -5.86 -43.02 19.72
CA LEU A 1 -6.58 -41.75 19.94
C LEU A 1 -5.68 -40.53 19.70
N ALA A 2 -4.48 -40.48 20.26
CA ALA A 2 -3.51 -39.41 20.00
C ALA A 2 -3.08 -39.34 18.51
N PHE A 3 -3.01 -40.48 17.83
CA PHE A 3 -2.67 -40.59 16.42
C PHE A 3 -3.77 -40.02 15.50
N LEU A 4 -5.04 -40.20 15.82
CA LEU A 4 -6.18 -39.65 15.09
C LEU A 4 -6.30 -38.12 15.31
N GLY A 5 -5.98 -37.64 16.48
CA GLY A 5 -5.90 -36.19 16.75
C GLY A 5 -4.80 -35.48 15.97
N LEU A 6 -3.63 -36.11 15.84
CA LEU A 6 -2.53 -35.61 15.02
C LEU A 6 -2.84 -35.57 13.53
N ARG A 7 -3.57 -36.59 13.02
CA ARG A 7 -4.03 -36.59 11.62
C ARG A 7 -5.06 -35.50 11.35
N GLY A 8 -6.01 -35.30 12.27
CA GLY A 8 -6.97 -34.23 12.16
C GLY A 8 -6.31 -32.86 12.16
N TYR A 9 -5.30 -32.69 13.00
CA TYR A 9 -4.54 -31.45 13.08
C TYR A 9 -3.70 -31.19 11.81
N GLN A 10 -3.09 -32.22 11.23
CA GLN A 10 -2.38 -32.12 9.96
C GLN A 10 -3.29 -31.80 8.78
N LEU A 11 -4.49 -32.36 8.74
CA LEU A 11 -5.49 -32.05 7.71
C LEU A 11 -6.00 -30.62 7.79
N VAL A 12 -6.22 -30.09 8.98
CA VAL A 12 -6.62 -28.69 9.20
C VAL A 12 -5.47 -27.74 8.81
N GLY A 13 -4.24 -28.06 9.17
CA GLY A 13 -3.06 -27.30 8.76
C GLY A 13 -2.83 -27.30 7.25
N GLN A 14 -3.10 -28.44 6.57
CA GLN A 14 -3.05 -28.53 5.11
C GLN A 14 -4.18 -27.77 4.40
N LEU A 15 -5.36 -27.73 4.98
CA LEU A 15 -6.47 -26.95 4.44
C LEU A 15 -6.23 -25.44 4.56
N ASP A 16 -5.60 -24.98 5.64
CA ASP A 16 -5.22 -23.58 5.80
C ASP A 16 -4.08 -23.15 4.87
N THR A 17 -3.19 -24.07 4.49
CA THR A 17 -2.10 -23.79 3.52
C THR A 17 -2.56 -23.88 2.07
N SER A 18 -3.65 -24.58 1.75
CA SER A 18 -4.21 -24.65 0.40
C SER A 18 -5.09 -23.46 0.03
N GLY A 19 -5.48 -22.64 1.00
CA GLY A 19 -6.25 -21.41 0.80
C GLY A 19 -5.40 -20.25 0.30
N SER A 20 -5.11 -20.19 -0.99
CA SER A 20 -4.56 -19.05 -1.71
C SER A 20 -3.32 -18.40 -1.08
N VAL A 21 -2.20 -19.08 -1.11
CA VAL A 21 -0.89 -18.44 -0.98
C VAL A 21 -0.66 -17.56 -2.21
N GLN A 22 -1.27 -16.37 -2.21
CA GLN A 22 -0.89 -15.37 -3.19
C GLN A 22 0.51 -14.87 -2.83
N PRO A 23 1.41 -14.76 -3.82
CA PRO A 23 2.76 -14.30 -3.56
C PRO A 23 2.72 -12.93 -2.88
N GLU A 24 3.43 -12.79 -1.76
CA GLU A 24 3.52 -11.55 -1.02
C GLU A 24 4.71 -10.73 -1.50
N LEU A 25 4.46 -9.45 -1.77
CA LEU A 25 5.49 -8.49 -2.09
C LEU A 25 6.23 -8.09 -0.81
N THR A 26 7.55 -8.27 -0.80
CA THR A 26 8.39 -7.83 0.32
C THR A 26 8.72 -6.33 0.20
N ARG A 27 9.11 -5.71 1.33
CA ARG A 27 9.58 -4.32 1.32
C ARG A 27 10.81 -4.11 0.42
N ASN A 28 11.74 -5.07 0.40
CA ASN A 28 12.92 -4.99 -0.47
C ASN A 28 12.55 -5.05 -1.96
N GLU A 29 11.61 -5.90 -2.33
CA GLU A 29 11.07 -5.96 -3.69
C GLU A 29 10.38 -4.64 -4.07
N TYR A 30 9.60 -4.07 -3.17
CA TYR A 30 8.99 -2.75 -3.34
C TYR A 30 10.03 -1.65 -3.60
N LEU A 31 11.11 -1.62 -2.83
CA LEU A 31 12.19 -0.65 -3.02
C LEU A 31 12.90 -0.84 -4.38
N ARG A 32 13.05 -2.09 -4.84
CA ARG A 32 13.59 -2.38 -6.18
C ARG A 32 12.65 -1.90 -7.29
N LEU A 33 11.33 -2.05 -7.12
CA LEU A 33 10.34 -1.50 -8.06
C LEU A 33 10.45 0.02 -8.15
N LEU A 34 10.57 0.72 -7.03
CA LEU A 34 10.76 2.17 -7.01
C LEU A 34 12.07 2.59 -7.69
N SER A 35 13.16 1.87 -7.44
CA SER A 35 14.46 2.13 -8.07
C SER A 35 14.40 1.94 -9.58
N ALA A 36 13.76 0.88 -10.05
CA ALA A 36 13.56 0.60 -11.48
C ALA A 36 12.71 1.70 -12.14
N ALA A 37 11.63 2.13 -11.49
CA ALA A 37 10.78 3.21 -12.00
C ALA A 37 11.55 4.53 -12.16
N LYS A 38 12.42 4.87 -11.20
CA LYS A 38 13.30 6.05 -11.28
C LYS A 38 14.30 5.94 -12.43
N LYS A 39 15.01 4.81 -12.54
CA LYS A 39 16.00 4.57 -13.61
C LYS A 39 15.39 4.67 -15.01
N LEU A 40 14.16 4.21 -15.17
CA LEU A 40 13.43 4.22 -16.43
C LEU A 40 12.65 5.52 -16.67
N ASN A 41 12.74 6.50 -15.79
CA ASN A 41 11.97 7.75 -15.82
C ASN A 41 10.45 7.53 -15.95
N LYS A 42 9.94 6.46 -15.35
CA LYS A 42 8.50 6.11 -15.31
C LYS A 42 7.83 6.69 -14.08
N GLU A 43 7.77 8.02 -13.99
CA GLU A 43 7.27 8.70 -12.79
C GLU A 43 5.82 8.35 -12.45
N ARG A 44 4.94 8.20 -13.43
CA ARG A 44 3.56 7.77 -13.17
C ARG A 44 3.52 6.39 -12.49
N ALA A 45 4.30 5.42 -12.96
CA ALA A 45 4.39 4.11 -12.33
C ALA A 45 5.00 4.19 -10.93
N TYR A 46 6.02 5.00 -10.74
CA TYR A 46 6.64 5.29 -9.44
C TYR A 46 5.61 5.80 -8.42
N LEU A 47 4.82 6.80 -8.79
CA LEU A 47 3.81 7.37 -7.91
C LEU A 47 2.63 6.44 -7.68
N LEU A 48 2.18 5.68 -8.70
CA LEU A 48 1.13 4.66 -8.54
C LEU A 48 1.53 3.62 -7.48
N ILE A 49 2.75 3.09 -7.56
CA ILE A 49 3.27 2.12 -6.59
C ILE A 49 3.26 2.71 -5.19
N LYS A 50 3.72 3.95 -5.02
CA LYS A 50 3.74 4.63 -3.71
C LYS A 50 2.33 4.87 -3.17
N VAL A 51 1.38 5.25 -4.02
CA VAL A 51 -0.02 5.46 -3.63
C VAL A 51 -0.64 4.17 -3.12
N PHE A 52 -0.46 3.05 -3.81
CA PHE A 52 -1.00 1.76 -3.36
C PHE A 52 -0.38 1.27 -2.04
N VAL A 53 0.90 1.53 -1.80
CA VAL A 53 1.59 1.10 -0.57
C VAL A 53 1.33 2.03 0.61
N TRP A 54 1.22 3.35 0.41
CA TRP A 54 1.11 4.31 1.51
C TRP A 54 -0.30 4.80 1.79
N ILE A 55 -1.19 4.78 0.80
CA ILE A 55 -2.60 5.19 0.94
C ILE A 55 -3.52 3.97 0.91
N GLY A 56 -3.20 2.98 0.08
CA GLY A 56 -3.90 1.69 0.01
C GLY A 56 -5.26 1.69 -0.70
N PRO A 57 -5.53 2.55 -1.72
CA PRO A 57 -6.80 2.50 -2.43
C PRO A 57 -6.95 1.21 -3.23
N THR A 58 -8.18 0.83 -3.53
CA THR A 58 -8.44 -0.12 -4.61
C THR A 58 -8.27 0.56 -5.96
N VAL A 59 -8.19 -0.20 -7.05
CA VAL A 59 -8.16 0.39 -8.40
C VAL A 59 -9.41 1.21 -8.68
N LEU A 60 -10.56 0.76 -8.20
CA LEU A 60 -11.84 1.49 -8.33
C LEU A 60 -11.88 2.79 -7.52
N GLU A 61 -11.10 2.88 -6.47
CA GLU A 61 -10.99 4.08 -5.64
C GLU A 61 -9.86 5.01 -6.08
N LEU A 62 -8.97 4.56 -6.94
CA LEU A 62 -7.86 5.38 -7.44
C LEU A 62 -8.33 6.73 -8.03
N PRO A 63 -9.45 6.82 -8.76
CA PRO A 63 -9.97 8.10 -9.27
C PRO A 63 -10.39 9.09 -8.18
N LYS A 64 -10.63 8.63 -6.95
CA LYS A 64 -10.93 9.51 -5.79
C LYS A 64 -9.70 10.30 -5.33
N LEU A 65 -8.51 9.85 -5.71
CA LEU A 65 -7.29 10.63 -5.53
C LEU A 65 -7.26 11.74 -6.58
N THR A 66 -7.94 12.83 -6.26
CA THR A 66 -8.07 14.01 -7.10
C THR A 66 -7.04 15.07 -6.74
N VAL A 67 -6.87 16.06 -7.61
CA VAL A 67 -6.01 17.23 -7.33
C VAL A 67 -6.44 17.89 -6.02
N GLU A 68 -7.75 18.03 -5.81
CA GLU A 68 -8.34 18.64 -4.62
C GLU A 68 -8.04 17.80 -3.36
N ALA A 69 -8.13 16.47 -3.45
CA ALA A 69 -7.78 15.58 -2.35
C ALA A 69 -6.29 15.66 -1.99
N VAL A 70 -5.41 15.73 -2.98
CA VAL A 70 -3.98 15.89 -2.76
C VAL A 70 -3.66 17.25 -2.12
N GLN A 71 -4.31 18.32 -2.55
CA GLN A 71 -4.18 19.66 -1.95
C GLN A 71 -4.64 19.65 -0.49
N ALA A 72 -5.77 18.99 -0.20
CA ALA A 72 -6.29 18.84 1.16
C ALA A 72 -5.45 17.90 2.04
N GLY A 73 -4.57 17.09 1.44
CA GLY A 73 -3.72 16.14 2.16
C GLY A 73 -4.45 14.89 2.67
N GLN A 74 -5.66 14.63 2.18
CA GLN A 74 -6.48 13.48 2.58
C GLN A 74 -7.41 13.03 1.45
N VAL A 75 -7.72 11.75 1.44
CA VAL A 75 -8.62 11.13 0.45
C VAL A 75 -9.66 10.26 1.15
N LEU A 76 -10.90 10.30 0.66
CA LEU A 76 -12.00 9.51 1.21
C LEU A 76 -11.99 8.11 0.60
N LEU A 77 -11.64 7.10 1.39
CA LEU A 77 -11.58 5.70 0.98
C LEU A 77 -12.47 4.82 1.87
N ARG A 78 -12.70 3.59 1.41
CA ARG A 78 -13.37 2.58 2.22
C ARG A 78 -12.32 1.72 2.95
N VAL A 79 -12.26 1.84 4.26
CA VAL A 79 -11.38 1.06 5.12
C VAL A 79 -12.25 0.22 6.07
N ASN A 80 -12.05 -1.10 6.09
CA ASN A 80 -12.85 -2.04 6.89
C ASN A 80 -14.38 -1.86 6.71
N GLY A 81 -14.80 -1.65 5.45
CA GLY A 81 -16.21 -1.46 5.09
C GLY A 81 -16.79 -0.07 5.36
N LYS A 82 -16.07 0.80 6.06
CA LYS A 82 -16.52 2.16 6.40
C LYS A 82 -15.79 3.22 5.55
N ARG A 83 -16.49 4.27 5.19
CA ARG A 83 -15.89 5.44 4.54
C ARG A 83 -15.16 6.27 5.58
N GLN A 84 -13.88 6.53 5.35
CA GLN A 84 -13.08 7.40 6.22
C GLN A 84 -12.03 8.16 5.41
N PHE A 85 -11.63 9.31 5.94
CA PHE A 85 -10.52 10.07 5.38
C PHE A 85 -9.20 9.40 5.74
N VAL A 86 -8.41 9.12 4.71
CA VAL A 86 -7.05 8.60 4.84
C VAL A 86 -6.08 9.74 4.55
N ARG A 87 -5.17 10.00 5.48
CA ARG A 87 -4.16 11.03 5.34
C ARG A 87 -3.12 10.64 4.29
N ILE A 88 -2.76 11.59 3.45
CA ILE A 88 -1.65 11.44 2.51
C ILE A 88 -0.36 11.85 3.23
N PRO A 89 0.67 10.97 3.32
CA PRO A 89 1.94 11.34 3.92
C PRO A 89 2.56 12.57 3.23
N SER A 90 3.12 13.48 4.01
CA SER A 90 3.59 14.79 3.52
C SER A 90 4.60 14.69 2.37
N TYR A 91 5.51 13.72 2.41
CA TYR A 91 6.46 13.49 1.32
C TYR A 91 5.77 13.06 0.02
N LEU A 92 4.81 12.13 0.12
CA LEU A 92 4.05 11.66 -1.03
C LEU A 92 3.15 12.78 -1.57
N GLN A 93 2.54 13.58 -0.70
CA GLN A 93 1.74 14.74 -1.09
C GLN A 93 2.56 15.72 -1.94
N ARG A 94 3.78 16.04 -1.52
CA ARG A 94 4.67 16.93 -2.29
C ARG A 94 5.04 16.36 -3.66
N GLU A 95 5.36 15.08 -3.72
CA GLU A 95 5.67 14.40 -5.00
C GLU A 95 4.45 14.41 -5.92
N LEU A 96 3.25 14.14 -5.40
CA LEU A 96 2.02 14.20 -6.17
C LEU A 96 1.69 15.61 -6.66
N LEU A 97 1.87 16.64 -5.83
CA LEU A 97 1.66 18.03 -6.23
C LEU A 97 2.62 18.45 -7.34
N HIS A 98 3.89 18.05 -7.25
CA HIS A 98 4.87 18.30 -8.29
C HIS A 98 4.49 17.62 -9.61
N TYR A 99 4.05 16.36 -9.54
CA TYR A 99 3.57 15.61 -10.69
C TYR A 99 2.35 16.28 -11.33
N ILE A 100 1.35 16.66 -10.53
CA ILE A 100 0.13 17.36 -10.96
C ILE A 100 0.49 18.65 -11.73
N GLN A 101 1.40 19.44 -11.18
CA GLN A 101 1.87 20.68 -11.79
C GLN A 101 2.54 20.42 -13.13
N ARG A 102 3.43 19.44 -13.19
CA ARG A 102 4.18 19.10 -14.39
C ARG A 102 3.29 18.53 -15.50
N GLU A 103 2.31 17.70 -15.17
CA GLU A 103 1.35 17.13 -16.09
C GLU A 103 0.22 18.12 -16.46
N GLY A 104 0.16 19.28 -15.83
CA GLY A 104 -0.85 20.30 -16.09
C GLY A 104 -2.27 19.89 -15.69
N VAL A 105 -2.42 18.97 -14.72
CA VAL A 105 -3.73 18.53 -14.23
C VAL A 105 -4.33 19.60 -13.34
N ARG A 106 -5.43 20.24 -13.75
CA ARG A 106 -6.04 21.35 -13.00
C ARG A 106 -7.05 20.90 -11.96
N SER A 107 -7.78 19.81 -12.21
CA SER A 107 -8.83 19.29 -11.34
C SER A 107 -9.15 17.82 -11.63
N GLY A 108 -9.83 17.15 -10.71
CA GLY A 108 -10.26 15.76 -10.84
C GLY A 108 -9.11 14.75 -10.66
N PRO A 109 -9.26 13.50 -11.14
CA PRO A 109 -8.31 12.42 -10.90
C PRO A 109 -6.88 12.76 -11.30
N VAL A 110 -5.91 12.46 -10.42
CA VAL A 110 -4.48 12.71 -10.66
C VAL A 110 -3.95 11.82 -11.77
N PHE A 111 -4.30 10.55 -11.76
CA PHE A 111 -3.83 9.58 -12.75
C PHE A 111 -4.84 9.39 -13.87
N ARG A 112 -4.44 9.79 -15.07
CA ARG A 112 -5.28 9.76 -16.28
C ARG A 112 -4.58 9.08 -17.44
N THR A 113 -5.37 8.62 -18.41
CA THR A 113 -4.87 8.22 -19.71
C THR A 113 -4.44 9.46 -20.51
N ARG A 114 -3.77 9.25 -21.65
CA ARG A 114 -3.45 10.35 -22.59
C ARG A 114 -4.69 11.11 -23.09
N THR A 115 -5.86 10.44 -23.08
CA THR A 115 -7.14 11.03 -23.49
C THR A 115 -7.90 11.68 -22.33
N GLY A 116 -7.29 11.78 -21.14
CA GLY A 116 -7.89 12.40 -19.95
C GLY A 116 -8.88 11.51 -19.18
N LYS A 117 -9.05 10.25 -19.57
CA LYS A 117 -9.93 9.29 -18.89
C LYS A 117 -9.22 8.67 -17.68
N GLU A 118 -10.01 8.15 -16.74
CA GLU A 118 -9.51 7.38 -15.61
C GLU A 118 -8.73 6.14 -16.06
N LEU A 119 -7.71 5.76 -15.28
CA LEU A 119 -6.97 4.53 -15.54
C LEU A 119 -7.82 3.31 -15.16
N ASN A 120 -7.99 2.40 -16.09
CA ASN A 120 -8.60 1.12 -15.81
C ASN A 120 -7.60 0.14 -15.15
N ARG A 121 -8.12 -0.96 -14.63
CA ARG A 121 -7.33 -1.99 -13.94
C ARG A 121 -6.19 -2.54 -14.80
N THR A 122 -6.45 -2.77 -16.08
CA THR A 122 -5.46 -3.30 -17.03
C THR A 122 -4.30 -2.31 -17.21
N ALA A 123 -4.60 -1.04 -17.39
CA ALA A 123 -3.58 0.00 -17.55
C ALA A 123 -2.72 0.18 -16.29
N VAL A 124 -3.33 0.13 -15.11
CA VAL A 124 -2.62 0.20 -13.82
C VAL A 124 -1.69 -1.01 -13.66
N THR A 125 -2.21 -2.22 -13.88
CA THR A 125 -1.42 -3.45 -13.76
C THR A 125 -0.28 -3.46 -14.77
N ALA A 126 -0.53 -3.09 -16.02
CA ALA A 126 0.50 -3.01 -17.06
C ALA A 126 1.62 -2.02 -16.69
N ALA A 127 1.27 -0.86 -16.14
CA ALA A 127 2.25 0.12 -15.68
C ALA A 127 3.18 -0.46 -14.60
N ILE A 128 2.64 -1.19 -13.64
CA ILE A 128 3.42 -1.82 -12.57
C ILE A 128 4.25 -2.99 -13.13
N GLN A 129 3.66 -3.87 -13.93
CA GLN A 129 4.34 -5.01 -14.54
C GLN A 129 5.48 -4.60 -15.48
N SER A 130 5.40 -3.43 -16.09
CA SER A 130 6.48 -2.90 -16.91
C SER A 130 7.79 -2.70 -16.17
N LEU A 131 7.79 -2.76 -14.86
CA LEU A 131 8.95 -2.63 -13.98
C LEU A 131 9.52 -3.98 -13.53
N SER A 132 8.81 -5.08 -13.77
CA SER A 132 9.16 -6.42 -13.27
C SER A 132 10.57 -6.84 -13.67
N ARG A 133 10.92 -6.71 -14.94
CA ARG A 133 12.23 -7.11 -15.47
C ARG A 133 13.37 -6.33 -14.83
N ASP A 134 13.26 -5.01 -14.82
CA ASP A 134 14.35 -4.12 -14.35
C ASP A 134 14.48 -4.11 -12.82
N SER A 135 13.43 -4.47 -12.10
CA SER A 135 13.42 -4.58 -10.65
C SER A 135 13.79 -5.98 -10.15
N CYS A 136 13.85 -6.98 -11.04
CA CYS A 136 13.98 -8.38 -10.67
C CYS A 136 12.89 -8.84 -9.69
N VAL A 137 11.67 -8.33 -9.84
CA VAL A 137 10.49 -8.74 -9.08
C VAL A 137 9.59 -9.57 -9.98
N PRO A 138 9.13 -10.76 -9.54
CA PRO A 138 8.25 -11.60 -10.35
C PRO A 138 7.01 -10.87 -10.83
N PRO A 139 6.57 -11.05 -12.10
CA PRO A 139 5.41 -10.34 -12.66
C PRO A 139 4.12 -10.56 -11.87
N GLU A 140 3.93 -11.73 -11.27
CA GLU A 140 2.79 -12.09 -10.45
C GLU A 140 2.68 -11.27 -9.15
N LYS A 141 3.78 -10.66 -8.71
CA LYS A 141 3.82 -9.72 -7.57
C LYS A 141 3.61 -8.26 -8.00
N CYS A 142 3.73 -7.95 -9.29
CA CYS A 142 3.64 -6.60 -9.83
C CYS A 142 2.19 -6.23 -10.17
N ASN A 143 1.35 -6.09 -9.14
CA ASN A 143 -0.05 -5.71 -9.32
C ASN A 143 -0.56 -4.91 -8.10
N PRO A 144 -1.68 -4.18 -8.24
CA PRO A 144 -2.23 -3.37 -7.16
C PRO A 144 -2.58 -4.17 -5.90
N ARG A 145 -3.02 -5.42 -6.06
CA ARG A 145 -3.41 -6.28 -4.93
C ARG A 145 -2.21 -6.59 -4.02
N CYS A 146 -1.06 -6.96 -4.60
CA CYS A 146 0.16 -7.23 -3.82
C CYS A 146 0.69 -5.96 -3.13
N LEU A 147 0.63 -4.81 -3.78
CA LEU A 147 0.98 -3.52 -3.18
C LEU A 147 0.06 -3.15 -2.01
N ARG A 148 -1.24 -3.40 -2.14
CA ARG A 148 -2.20 -3.17 -1.05
C ARG A 148 -2.01 -4.14 0.12
N LYS A 149 -1.65 -5.40 -0.13
CA LYS A 149 -1.27 -6.34 0.95
C LYS A 149 -0.06 -5.81 1.72
N LEU A 150 0.94 -5.28 1.02
CA LEU A 150 2.09 -4.65 1.66
C LEU A 150 1.68 -3.44 2.49
N HIS A 151 0.75 -2.61 2.01
CA HIS A 151 0.16 -1.51 2.78
C HIS A 151 -0.47 -2.02 4.08
N GLN A 152 -1.33 -3.02 4.00
CA GLN A 152 -2.01 -3.59 5.17
C GLN A 152 -1.02 -4.16 6.19
N ALA A 153 0.00 -4.88 5.75
CA ALA A 153 1.05 -5.40 6.60
C ALA A 153 1.87 -4.26 7.27
N THR A 154 2.17 -3.20 6.53
CA THR A 154 2.88 -2.03 7.04
C THR A 154 2.06 -1.31 8.11
N VAL A 155 0.78 -1.06 7.86
CA VAL A 155 -0.13 -0.42 8.83
C VAL A 155 -0.24 -1.26 10.10
N ALA A 156 -0.45 -2.58 9.98
CA ALA A 156 -0.53 -3.48 11.13
C ALA A 156 0.77 -3.48 11.96
N SER A 157 1.92 -3.45 11.30
CA SER A 157 3.23 -3.37 11.97
C SER A 157 3.41 -2.04 12.70
N LEU A 158 3.02 -0.93 12.10
CA LEU A 158 3.08 0.40 12.71
C LEU A 158 2.15 0.53 13.91
N GLU A 159 0.93 0.01 13.81
CA GLU A 159 -0.04 0.00 14.92
C GLU A 159 0.49 -0.82 16.10
N LYS A 160 1.08 -1.98 15.84
CA LYS A 160 1.71 -2.81 16.87
C LYS A 160 2.86 -2.06 17.56
N SER A 161 3.74 -1.42 16.79
CA SER A 161 4.87 -0.63 17.32
C SER A 161 4.39 0.56 18.16
N ALA A 162 3.36 1.27 17.71
CA ALA A 162 2.75 2.38 18.45
C ALA A 162 2.16 1.91 19.77
N ARG A 163 1.47 0.77 19.79
CA ARG A 163 0.90 0.19 21.01
C ARG A 163 1.98 -0.16 22.02
N LEU A 164 3.06 -0.83 21.59
CA LEU A 164 4.18 -1.17 22.46
C LEU A 164 4.85 0.08 23.03
N LEU A 165 5.03 1.13 22.25
CA LEU A 165 5.59 2.39 22.71
C LEU A 165 4.70 3.07 23.75
N MET A 166 3.38 3.04 23.55
CA MET A 166 2.41 3.54 24.55
C MET A 166 2.50 2.76 25.86
N GLU A 167 2.52 1.44 25.81
CA GLU A 167 2.66 0.59 26.99
C GLU A 167 3.93 0.92 27.79
N GLN A 168 5.07 1.00 27.10
CA GLN A 168 6.35 1.36 27.72
C GLN A 168 6.31 2.77 28.35
N THR A 169 5.64 3.71 27.71
CA THR A 169 5.52 5.09 28.22
C THR A 169 4.64 5.12 29.46
N HIS A 170 3.53 4.40 29.47
CA HIS A 170 2.66 4.28 30.64
C HIS A 170 3.39 3.66 31.84
N GLU A 171 4.15 2.59 31.62
CA GLU A 171 4.94 1.97 32.70
C GLU A 171 5.94 2.95 33.31
N ARG A 172 6.66 3.71 32.47
CA ARG A 172 7.60 4.75 32.97
C ARG A 172 6.91 5.84 33.78
N MET A 173 5.73 6.27 33.36
CA MET A 173 4.95 7.28 34.09
C MET A 173 4.52 6.75 35.46
N LEU A 174 4.05 5.50 35.53
CA LEU A 174 3.67 4.85 36.79
C LEU A 174 4.88 4.67 37.71
N GLU A 175 6.03 4.27 37.19
CA GLU A 175 7.27 4.19 37.95
C GLU A 175 7.66 5.56 38.58
N GLN A 176 7.53 6.63 37.83
CA GLN A 176 7.82 8.00 38.30
C GLN A 176 6.87 8.41 39.44
N GLU A 177 5.59 8.04 39.35
CA GLU A 177 4.61 8.32 40.42
C GLU A 177 4.94 7.59 41.70
N GLN A 178 5.52 6.38 41.63
CA GLN A 178 5.94 5.61 42.82
C GLN A 178 7.17 6.22 43.51
N LEU A 179 7.99 6.97 42.80
CA LEU A 179 9.19 7.61 43.33
C LEU A 179 8.93 8.97 44.02
N THR A 180 7.72 9.47 43.86
CA THR A 180 7.28 10.74 44.50
C THR A 180 6.62 10.50 45.83
#